data_56f9803886e60a3b8805621d135e8666
#
_entry.id   56f9803886e60a3b8805621d135e8666
#
_cell.length_a   1.000
_cell.length_b   1.000
_cell.length_c   1.000
_cell.angle_alpha   90.00
_cell.angle_beta   90.00
_cell.angle_gamma   90.00
#
_symmetry.space_group_name_H-M   'P 1'
#
loop_
_entity.id
_entity.type
_entity.pdbx_description
1 polymer ?
#
loop_
_entity_poly.entity_id
_entity_poly.type
_entity_poly.pdbx_seq_one_letter_code
_entity_poly.pdbx_strand_id
1 'polypeptide(L)'
;HYETLSPLLARLGMTCALLTGSTRARERRETLAALAEGRIDLCIGTHALLTEDVRYHRLGLVITDEQHRFGVAQRSGLAHKGVSPHTLVLSATPIPRTLALIIYGDLEVSVIDELPPGRQRVDTVAVGEKYRQRLNGFIRKQVAEGHQVFIVCPLVEENGETQDERKAVTAYAQHLQQQVFPDLRVSVLHGRMKPREKEKVMAAFAAGESDILVSTTVVEVGVDVPNATLMVVENAERFGLSQLHQLRGRVGRGKAKSWCVLLSDSQNEETRRRLKVMTDTNDGFKISEEDLKLRGPGDFFGSRQHGLPELKAADLSCDMRTLDEARQAAEALLAADPSLTAPEHGPLRRRVAALLEMKDGTLN
;
A
#
# COMPACT_ATOMS: atom_id res chain seq x y z
N HIS A 1 -12.49 7.61 -2.44
CA HIS A 1 -12.21 8.73 -3.36
C HIS A 1 -13.50 9.28 -4.00
N TYR A 2 -14.36 8.43 -4.59
CA TYR A 2 -15.57 8.92 -5.25
C TYR A 2 -16.49 9.69 -4.30
N GLU A 3 -16.82 9.13 -3.15
CA GLU A 3 -17.67 9.76 -2.13
C GLU A 3 -17.09 11.08 -1.60
N THR A 4 -15.75 11.19 -1.55
CA THR A 4 -15.07 12.40 -1.08
C THR A 4 -15.00 13.48 -2.15
N LEU A 5 -14.66 13.10 -3.40
CA LEU A 5 -14.39 14.06 -4.46
C LEU A 5 -15.65 14.50 -5.22
N SER A 6 -16.62 13.60 -5.40
CA SER A 6 -17.83 13.91 -6.18
C SER A 6 -18.61 15.13 -5.64
N PRO A 7 -18.85 15.29 -4.32
CA PRO A 7 -19.51 16.49 -3.80
C PRO A 7 -18.69 17.77 -3.95
N LEU A 8 -17.36 17.67 -3.91
CA LEU A 8 -16.48 18.84 -4.12
C LEU A 8 -16.49 19.30 -5.57
N LEU A 9 -16.41 18.36 -6.50
CA LEU A 9 -16.46 18.64 -7.94
C LEU A 9 -17.83 19.19 -8.38
N ALA A 10 -18.91 18.67 -7.83
CA ALA A 10 -20.26 19.18 -8.10
C ALA A 10 -20.40 20.67 -7.74
N ARG A 11 -19.75 21.14 -6.65
CA ARG A 11 -19.71 22.57 -6.28
C ARG A 11 -18.97 23.44 -7.32
N LEU A 12 -18.07 22.84 -8.07
CA LEU A 12 -17.32 23.50 -9.14
C LEU A 12 -18.00 23.36 -10.51
N GLY A 13 -19.19 22.76 -10.58
CA GLY A 13 -19.88 22.47 -11.83
C GLY A 13 -19.24 21.36 -12.67
N MET A 14 -18.37 20.54 -12.06
CA MET A 14 -17.66 19.45 -12.74
C MET A 14 -18.39 18.11 -12.55
N THR A 15 -18.37 17.30 -13.59
CA THR A 15 -19.00 15.97 -13.62
C THR A 15 -18.03 14.88 -13.19
N CYS A 16 -18.42 14.11 -12.17
CA CYS A 16 -17.65 12.98 -11.68
C CYS A 16 -18.40 11.66 -11.93
N ALA A 17 -17.71 10.63 -12.45
CA ALA A 17 -18.28 9.31 -12.66
C ALA A 17 -17.46 8.22 -11.94
N LEU A 18 -18.15 7.11 -11.56
CA LEU A 18 -17.54 5.92 -10.96
C LEU A 18 -17.64 4.75 -11.95
N LEU A 19 -16.50 4.11 -12.24
CA LEU A 19 -16.43 2.93 -13.09
C LEU A 19 -15.66 1.80 -12.41
N THR A 20 -16.37 0.75 -12.03
CA THR A 20 -15.82 -0.42 -11.34
C THR A 20 -16.24 -1.71 -12.03
N GLY A 21 -15.64 -2.83 -11.63
CA GLY A 21 -16.07 -4.15 -12.13
C GLY A 21 -17.51 -4.55 -11.75
N SER A 22 -18.11 -3.90 -10.74
CA SER A 22 -19.50 -4.12 -10.31
C SER A 22 -20.51 -3.15 -10.94
N THR A 23 -20.06 -2.17 -11.74
CA THR A 23 -20.94 -1.23 -12.45
C THR A 23 -21.88 -1.98 -13.41
N ARG A 24 -23.18 -1.70 -13.34
CA ARG A 24 -24.18 -2.38 -14.16
C ARG A 24 -23.96 -2.10 -15.66
N ALA A 25 -24.26 -3.09 -16.51
CA ALA A 25 -23.96 -3.03 -17.93
C ALA A 25 -24.57 -1.80 -18.66
N ARG A 26 -25.75 -1.34 -18.25
CA ARG A 26 -26.37 -0.13 -18.81
C ARG A 26 -25.59 1.12 -18.39
N GLU A 27 -25.36 1.29 -17.11
CA GLU A 27 -24.61 2.41 -16.51
C GLU A 27 -23.19 2.48 -17.07
N ARG A 28 -22.52 1.31 -17.21
CA ARG A 28 -21.21 1.22 -17.85
C ARG A 28 -21.23 1.79 -19.26
N ARG A 29 -22.20 1.40 -20.10
CA ARG A 29 -22.32 1.90 -21.49
C ARG A 29 -22.53 3.41 -21.54
N GLU A 30 -23.41 3.94 -20.68
CA GLU A 30 -23.68 5.37 -20.57
C GLU A 30 -22.42 6.14 -20.14
N THR A 31 -21.68 5.63 -19.15
CA THR A 31 -20.41 6.22 -18.68
C THR A 31 -19.34 6.20 -19.77
N LEU A 32 -19.17 5.07 -20.49
CA LEU A 32 -18.20 4.96 -21.58
C LEU A 32 -18.50 5.94 -22.72
N ALA A 33 -19.76 6.09 -23.12
CA ALA A 33 -20.16 7.08 -24.12
C ALA A 33 -19.87 8.51 -23.65
N ALA A 34 -20.22 8.84 -22.41
CA ALA A 34 -19.98 10.15 -21.83
C ALA A 34 -18.49 10.51 -21.69
N LEU A 35 -17.62 9.51 -21.39
CA LEU A 35 -16.15 9.68 -21.38
C LEU A 35 -15.61 9.99 -22.78
N ALA A 36 -16.05 9.23 -23.79
CA ALA A 36 -15.63 9.43 -25.17
C ALA A 36 -16.10 10.77 -25.76
N GLU A 37 -17.26 11.28 -25.32
CA GLU A 37 -17.82 12.56 -25.72
C GLU A 37 -17.29 13.76 -24.91
N GLY A 38 -16.48 13.52 -23.86
CA GLY A 38 -15.93 14.59 -23.00
C GLY A 38 -16.95 15.23 -22.06
N ARG A 39 -18.03 14.53 -21.71
CA ARG A 39 -19.05 14.99 -20.75
C ARG A 39 -18.72 14.67 -19.28
N ILE A 40 -17.62 13.95 -19.04
CA ILE A 40 -17.13 13.60 -17.71
C ILE A 40 -15.76 14.23 -17.53
N ASP A 41 -15.62 15.06 -16.49
CA ASP A 41 -14.38 15.76 -16.15
C ASP A 41 -13.44 14.87 -15.32
N LEU A 42 -13.98 14.07 -14.38
CA LEU A 42 -13.23 13.12 -13.57
C LEU A 42 -13.89 11.75 -13.56
N CYS A 43 -13.16 10.72 -13.97
CA CYS A 43 -13.60 9.34 -13.82
C CYS A 43 -12.76 8.62 -12.76
N ILE A 44 -13.41 8.13 -11.72
CA ILE A 44 -12.80 7.34 -10.65
C ILE A 44 -13.16 5.89 -10.86
N GLY A 45 -12.20 4.98 -10.67
CA GLY A 45 -12.49 3.58 -10.85
C GLY A 45 -11.35 2.66 -10.40
N THR A 46 -11.55 1.38 -10.64
CA THR A 46 -10.58 0.33 -10.38
C THR A 46 -9.93 -0.11 -11.71
N HIS A 47 -9.43 -1.34 -11.79
CA HIS A 47 -8.93 -1.95 -13.03
C HIS A 47 -9.90 -1.84 -14.22
N ALA A 48 -11.17 -1.57 -13.97
CA ALA A 48 -12.18 -1.33 -15.02
C ALA A 48 -11.83 -0.16 -15.95
N LEU A 49 -11.02 0.80 -15.50
CA LEU A 49 -10.51 1.92 -16.31
C LEU A 49 -9.43 1.50 -17.32
N LEU A 50 -8.80 0.35 -17.11
CA LEU A 50 -7.71 -0.14 -17.94
C LEU A 50 -8.18 -0.91 -19.17
N THR A 51 -9.45 -1.36 -19.19
CA THR A 51 -10.00 -2.17 -20.29
C THR A 51 -10.01 -1.41 -21.61
N GLU A 52 -9.80 -2.09 -22.73
CA GLU A 52 -9.62 -1.49 -24.05
C GLU A 52 -10.84 -0.66 -24.55
N ASP A 53 -12.03 -0.98 -24.07
CA ASP A 53 -13.28 -0.29 -24.39
C ASP A 53 -13.42 1.11 -23.75
N VAL A 54 -12.58 1.43 -22.76
CA VAL A 54 -12.56 2.77 -22.16
C VAL A 54 -11.75 3.72 -23.04
N ARG A 55 -12.44 4.71 -23.60
CA ARG A 55 -11.84 5.77 -24.41
C ARG A 55 -12.13 7.13 -23.77
N TYR A 56 -11.12 7.98 -23.75
CA TYR A 56 -11.22 9.34 -23.22
C TYR A 56 -11.21 10.34 -24.37
N HIS A 57 -12.07 11.36 -24.31
CA HIS A 57 -12.06 12.44 -25.30
C HIS A 57 -10.71 13.18 -25.29
N ARG A 58 -10.25 13.58 -24.11
CA ARG A 58 -8.96 14.26 -23.91
C ARG A 58 -8.44 13.97 -22.49
N LEU A 59 -7.64 12.92 -22.34
CA LEU A 59 -7.05 12.55 -21.07
C LEU A 59 -5.85 13.45 -20.77
N GLY A 60 -5.95 14.33 -19.78
CA GLY A 60 -4.90 15.26 -19.39
C GLY A 60 -4.14 14.87 -18.13
N LEU A 61 -4.78 14.12 -17.23
CA LEU A 61 -4.17 13.70 -15.96
C LEU A 61 -4.59 12.27 -15.60
N VAL A 62 -3.61 11.46 -15.23
CA VAL A 62 -3.79 10.11 -14.67
C VAL A 62 -3.28 10.10 -13.23
N ILE A 63 -4.13 9.66 -12.30
CA ILE A 63 -3.75 9.48 -10.90
C ILE A 63 -3.88 8.00 -10.55
N THR A 64 -2.80 7.38 -10.10
CA THR A 64 -2.79 5.97 -9.66
C THR A 64 -2.46 5.92 -8.19
N ASP A 65 -3.41 5.43 -7.38
CA ASP A 65 -3.21 5.22 -5.94
C ASP A 65 -2.84 3.76 -5.67
N GLU A 66 -2.01 3.52 -4.63
CA GLU A 66 -1.53 2.19 -4.25
C GLU A 66 -0.89 1.40 -5.42
N GLN A 67 0.05 2.03 -6.07
CA GLN A 67 0.66 1.57 -7.32
C GLN A 67 1.19 0.13 -7.28
N HIS A 68 1.64 -0.37 -6.12
CA HIS A 68 2.17 -1.72 -5.96
C HIS A 68 1.16 -2.82 -6.33
N ARG A 69 -0.14 -2.49 -6.38
CA ARG A 69 -1.23 -3.39 -6.82
C ARG A 69 -1.37 -3.49 -8.33
N PHE A 70 -0.65 -2.65 -9.09
CA PHE A 70 -0.69 -2.63 -10.54
C PHE A 70 0.63 -3.16 -11.12
N GLY A 71 0.57 -4.11 -12.05
CA GLY A 71 1.73 -4.54 -12.81
C GLY A 71 2.31 -3.44 -13.71
N VAL A 72 3.59 -3.53 -14.08
CA VAL A 72 4.28 -2.53 -14.94
C VAL A 72 3.51 -2.29 -16.25
N ALA A 73 3.04 -3.35 -16.91
CA ALA A 73 2.26 -3.27 -18.15
C ALA A 73 0.89 -2.56 -17.97
N GLN A 74 0.29 -2.64 -16.79
CA GLN A 74 -1.00 -2.00 -16.51
C GLN A 74 -0.84 -0.50 -16.25
N ARG A 75 0.30 -0.06 -15.75
CA ARG A 75 0.62 1.36 -15.50
C ARG A 75 0.80 2.14 -16.80
N SER A 76 1.59 1.62 -17.71
CA SER A 76 1.76 2.21 -19.04
C SER A 76 0.45 2.20 -19.83
N GLY A 77 -0.39 1.16 -19.67
CA GLY A 77 -1.66 1.03 -20.39
C GLY A 77 -2.63 2.19 -20.19
N LEU A 78 -2.68 2.82 -18.99
CA LEU A 78 -3.57 3.96 -18.77
C LEU A 78 -3.00 5.27 -19.36
N ALA A 79 -1.70 5.49 -19.25
CA ALA A 79 -1.04 6.64 -19.83
C ALA A 79 -1.10 6.63 -21.38
N HIS A 80 -1.03 5.44 -21.99
CA HIS A 80 -1.14 5.28 -23.45
C HIS A 80 -2.57 5.56 -24.00
N LYS A 81 -3.59 5.71 -23.15
CA LYS A 81 -4.94 6.09 -23.59
C LYS A 81 -5.11 7.59 -23.90
N GLY A 82 -4.08 8.40 -23.67
CA GLY A 82 -4.04 9.82 -23.97
C GLY A 82 -2.77 10.23 -24.73
N VAL A 83 -2.76 11.45 -25.21
CA VAL A 83 -1.56 12.05 -25.83
C VAL A 83 -0.75 12.72 -24.73
N SER A 84 0.25 12.01 -24.16
CA SER A 84 1.14 12.48 -23.09
C SER A 84 0.39 13.08 -21.88
N PRO A 85 -0.52 12.34 -21.22
CA PRO A 85 -1.16 12.86 -20.02
C PRO A 85 -0.15 13.01 -18.88
N HIS A 86 -0.34 14.00 -18.04
CA HIS A 86 0.38 14.09 -16.77
C HIS A 86 0.09 12.86 -15.92
N THR A 87 1.09 12.31 -15.24
CA THR A 87 0.91 11.11 -14.44
C THR A 87 1.35 11.38 -13.00
N LEU A 88 0.42 11.17 -12.06
CA LEU A 88 0.66 11.23 -10.62
C LEU A 88 0.51 9.82 -10.03
N VAL A 89 1.55 9.37 -9.38
CA VAL A 89 1.59 8.07 -8.73
C VAL A 89 1.66 8.25 -7.23
N LEU A 90 0.71 7.65 -6.51
CA LEU A 90 0.65 7.69 -5.07
C LEU A 90 0.98 6.30 -4.50
N SER A 91 1.76 6.27 -3.43
CA SER A 91 2.05 5.04 -2.69
C SER A 91 2.00 5.30 -1.19
N ALA A 92 1.25 4.49 -0.46
CA ALA A 92 1.25 4.50 1.00
C ALA A 92 2.36 3.60 1.58
N THR A 93 2.98 2.75 0.75
CA THR A 93 4.21 2.05 1.16
C THR A 93 5.37 3.02 1.05
N PRO A 94 6.00 3.39 2.16
CA PRO A 94 7.19 4.21 2.08
C PRO A 94 8.27 3.43 1.32
N ILE A 95 8.75 4.02 0.25
CA ILE A 95 9.87 3.50 -0.51
C ILE A 95 11.03 4.46 -0.23
N PRO A 96 12.23 3.97 0.13
CA PRO A 96 13.38 4.84 0.28
C PRO A 96 13.51 5.75 -0.94
N ARG A 97 13.75 7.05 -0.71
CA ARG A 97 13.79 8.07 -1.80
C ARG A 97 14.63 7.65 -2.98
N THR A 98 15.80 7.11 -2.70
CA THR A 98 16.75 6.64 -3.70
C THR A 98 16.25 5.44 -4.49
N LEU A 99 15.57 4.51 -3.81
CA LEU A 99 14.97 3.37 -4.48
C LEU A 99 13.79 3.79 -5.36
N ALA A 100 13.02 4.79 -4.94
CA ALA A 100 11.97 5.38 -5.76
C ALA A 100 12.52 6.00 -7.05
N LEU A 101 13.66 6.67 -7.02
CA LEU A 101 14.34 7.21 -8.19
C LEU A 101 14.78 6.13 -9.17
N ILE A 102 15.19 4.95 -8.68
CA ILE A 102 15.58 3.83 -9.54
C ILE A 102 14.38 3.18 -10.19
N ILE A 103 13.30 2.97 -9.39
CA ILE A 103 12.09 2.29 -9.85
C ILE A 103 11.29 3.17 -10.82
N TYR A 104 11.29 4.47 -10.58
CA TYR A 104 10.45 5.44 -11.30
C TYR A 104 11.26 6.39 -12.16
N GLY A 105 12.49 6.10 -12.48
CA GLY A 105 13.57 6.79 -13.19
C GLY A 105 13.26 8.07 -13.98
N ASP A 106 12.05 8.21 -14.49
CA ASP A 106 11.52 9.32 -15.28
C ASP A 106 10.48 10.16 -14.53
N LEU A 107 10.20 9.86 -13.24
CA LEU A 107 9.26 10.60 -12.42
C LEU A 107 9.97 11.44 -11.36
N GLU A 108 9.49 12.67 -11.17
CA GLU A 108 9.86 13.48 -10.02
C GLU A 108 9.25 12.92 -8.74
N VAL A 109 10.05 12.86 -7.66
CA VAL A 109 9.61 12.32 -6.37
C VAL A 109 9.32 13.44 -5.39
N SER A 110 8.07 13.54 -4.96
CA SER A 110 7.64 14.39 -3.86
C SER A 110 7.35 13.54 -2.63
N VAL A 111 7.85 13.96 -1.47
CA VAL A 111 7.71 13.23 -0.21
C VAL A 111 6.82 14.00 0.74
N ILE A 112 5.80 13.31 1.28
CA ILE A 112 4.99 13.80 2.40
C ILE A 112 5.58 13.18 3.67
N ASP A 113 6.28 13.96 4.47
CA ASP A 113 7.01 13.54 5.67
C ASP A 113 6.34 14.02 6.98
N GLU A 114 5.23 14.73 6.88
CA GLU A 114 4.44 15.19 8.01
C GLU A 114 3.13 14.41 8.15
N LEU A 115 2.71 14.18 9.39
CA LEU A 115 1.40 13.62 9.68
C LEU A 115 0.29 14.65 9.49
N PRO A 116 -0.89 14.28 9.01
CA PRO A 116 -2.03 15.17 8.96
C PRO A 116 -2.34 15.77 10.35
N PRO A 117 -2.83 17.03 10.42
CA PRO A 117 -3.22 17.64 11.67
C PRO A 117 -4.18 16.78 12.49
N GLY A 118 -3.89 16.61 13.77
CA GLY A 118 -4.72 15.82 14.70
C GLY A 118 -4.48 14.31 14.68
N ARG A 119 -3.66 13.79 13.78
CA ARG A 119 -3.29 12.37 13.78
C ARG A 119 -2.30 12.07 14.92
N GLN A 120 -2.64 11.08 15.74
CA GLN A 120 -1.82 10.65 16.87
C GLN A 120 -0.81 9.58 16.45
N ARG A 121 0.35 9.56 17.15
CA ARG A 121 1.27 8.43 17.03
C ARG A 121 0.63 7.19 17.63
N VAL A 122 0.90 6.03 17.03
CA VAL A 122 0.42 4.75 17.52
C VAL A 122 1.50 4.12 18.38
N ASP A 123 1.20 3.89 19.66
CA ASP A 123 2.11 3.18 20.57
C ASP A 123 2.18 1.70 20.15
N THR A 124 3.36 1.23 19.79
CA THR A 124 3.57 -0.14 19.32
C THR A 124 4.36 -0.93 20.36
N VAL A 125 3.87 -2.13 20.68
CA VAL A 125 4.55 -3.06 21.58
C VAL A 125 4.59 -4.46 20.97
N ALA A 126 5.70 -5.18 21.19
CA ALA A 126 5.82 -6.59 20.83
C ALA A 126 5.83 -7.44 22.11
N VAL A 127 4.94 -8.43 22.18
CA VAL A 127 4.75 -9.25 23.38
C VAL A 127 4.56 -10.73 22.99
N GLY A 128 4.93 -11.63 23.90
CA GLY A 128 4.69 -13.07 23.75
C GLY A 128 3.35 -13.50 24.35
N GLU A 129 3.00 -14.76 24.12
CA GLU A 129 1.73 -15.37 24.54
C GLU A 129 1.50 -15.30 26.06
N LYS A 130 2.56 -15.26 26.86
CA LYS A 130 2.48 -15.07 28.32
C LYS A 130 1.72 -13.80 28.75
N TYR A 131 1.60 -12.81 27.86
CA TYR A 131 0.84 -11.57 28.10
C TYR A 131 -0.61 -11.63 27.62
N ARG A 132 -1.11 -12.77 27.10
CA ARG A 132 -2.45 -12.93 26.52
C ARG A 132 -3.56 -12.46 27.46
N GLN A 133 -3.52 -12.89 28.73
CA GLN A 133 -4.56 -12.46 29.69
C GLN A 133 -4.57 -10.95 29.90
N ARG A 134 -3.40 -10.31 29.98
CA ARG A 134 -3.29 -8.86 30.11
C ARG A 134 -3.81 -8.14 28.84
N LEU A 135 -3.51 -8.67 27.67
CA LEU A 135 -4.03 -8.16 26.40
C LEU A 135 -5.55 -8.28 26.34
N ASN A 136 -6.12 -9.41 26.72
CA ASN A 136 -7.58 -9.59 26.77
C ASN A 136 -8.24 -8.59 27.72
N GLY A 137 -7.65 -8.33 28.88
CA GLY A 137 -8.09 -7.27 29.80
C GLY A 137 -8.01 -5.88 29.18
N PHE A 138 -6.97 -5.60 28.40
CA PHE A 138 -6.80 -4.34 27.70
C PHE A 138 -7.82 -4.16 26.57
N ILE A 139 -8.13 -5.23 25.81
CA ILE A 139 -9.19 -5.23 24.79
C ILE A 139 -10.54 -4.86 25.44
N ARG A 140 -10.91 -5.52 26.56
CA ARG A 140 -12.14 -5.20 27.28
C ARG A 140 -12.19 -3.76 27.75
N LYS A 141 -11.08 -3.22 28.25
CA LYS A 141 -10.96 -1.83 28.65
C LYS A 141 -11.23 -0.89 27.47
N GLN A 142 -10.61 -1.13 26.31
CA GLN A 142 -10.82 -0.30 25.13
C GLN A 142 -12.27 -0.31 24.66
N VAL A 143 -12.92 -1.48 24.68
CA VAL A 143 -14.33 -1.60 24.30
C VAL A 143 -15.24 -0.92 25.33
N ALA A 144 -14.95 -1.05 26.63
CA ALA A 144 -15.71 -0.38 27.70
C ALA A 144 -15.58 1.16 27.61
N GLU A 145 -14.48 1.68 27.09
CA GLU A 145 -14.28 3.11 26.78
C GLU A 145 -14.99 3.54 25.49
N GLY A 146 -15.71 2.64 24.81
CA GLY A 146 -16.47 2.90 23.58
C GLY A 146 -15.65 2.77 22.31
N HIS A 147 -14.43 2.21 22.37
CA HIS A 147 -13.55 2.03 21.22
C HIS A 147 -13.69 0.65 20.58
N GLN A 148 -13.19 0.53 19.35
CA GLN A 148 -13.21 -0.70 18.58
C GLN A 148 -11.81 -1.28 18.39
N VAL A 149 -11.75 -2.59 18.12
CA VAL A 149 -10.50 -3.36 18.05
C VAL A 149 -10.41 -4.15 16.76
N PHE A 150 -9.27 -4.05 16.09
CA PHE A 150 -8.88 -4.97 15.04
C PHE A 150 -8.02 -6.10 15.59
N ILE A 151 -8.31 -7.34 15.21
CA ILE A 151 -7.44 -8.50 15.44
C ILE A 151 -7.12 -9.11 14.08
N VAL A 152 -5.84 -9.11 13.70
CA VAL A 152 -5.40 -9.61 12.40
C VAL A 152 -4.63 -10.91 12.59
N CYS A 153 -5.08 -11.95 11.89
CA CYS A 153 -4.43 -13.26 11.87
C CYS A 153 -3.66 -13.44 10.54
N PRO A 154 -2.48 -14.06 10.56
CA PRO A 154 -1.76 -14.39 9.33
C PRO A 154 -2.54 -15.44 8.53
N LEU A 155 -2.28 -15.47 7.22
CA LEU A 155 -2.68 -16.57 6.36
C LEU A 155 -1.91 -17.82 6.79
N VAL A 156 -2.62 -18.93 7.03
CA VAL A 156 -1.98 -20.19 7.44
C VAL A 156 -1.73 -21.02 6.20
N GLU A 157 -0.48 -21.12 5.79
CA GLU A 157 0.00 -22.17 4.88
C GLU A 157 0.66 -23.26 5.72
N GLU A 158 -0.01 -24.38 5.93
CA GLU A 158 0.62 -25.59 6.46
C GLU A 158 0.76 -26.60 5.33
N ASN A 159 2.01 -27.02 5.05
CA ASN A 159 2.40 -28.14 4.17
C ASN A 159 1.88 -28.09 2.72
N GLY A 160 1.82 -26.93 2.07
CA GLY A 160 1.45 -26.82 0.65
C GLY A 160 -0.03 -27.07 0.34
N GLU A 161 -0.85 -27.46 1.31
CA GLU A 161 -2.29 -27.43 1.26
C GLU A 161 -2.75 -26.17 1.99
N THR A 162 -3.36 -25.24 1.25
CA THR A 162 -4.08 -24.10 1.85
C THR A 162 -5.17 -24.67 2.75
N GLN A 163 -4.86 -24.86 4.03
CA GLN A 163 -5.91 -25.07 5.02
C GLN A 163 -6.91 -23.93 4.84
N ASP A 164 -8.19 -24.27 4.88
CA ASP A 164 -9.24 -23.32 4.55
C ASP A 164 -9.15 -22.12 5.50
N GLU A 165 -8.43 -21.05 5.09
CA GLU A 165 -8.22 -19.81 5.84
C GLU A 165 -9.51 -19.34 6.52
N ARG A 166 -10.63 -19.55 5.83
CA ARG A 166 -11.96 -19.30 6.32
C ARG A 166 -12.24 -20.07 7.60
N LYS A 167 -11.89 -21.37 7.65
CA LYS A 167 -12.14 -22.20 8.83
C LYS A 167 -11.31 -21.74 10.00
N ALA A 168 -10.02 -21.44 9.78
CA ALA A 168 -9.10 -21.03 10.85
C ALA A 168 -9.51 -19.69 11.46
N VAL A 169 -9.73 -18.63 10.66
CA VAL A 169 -10.12 -17.31 11.17
C VAL A 169 -11.54 -17.32 11.77
N THR A 170 -12.46 -18.11 11.19
CA THR A 170 -13.82 -18.22 11.72
C THR A 170 -13.82 -18.98 13.04
N ALA A 171 -13.07 -20.08 13.14
CA ALA A 171 -12.94 -20.86 14.38
C ALA A 171 -12.30 -20.00 15.49
N TYR A 172 -11.28 -19.23 15.16
CA TYR A 172 -10.65 -18.32 16.12
C TYR A 172 -11.61 -17.23 16.58
N ALA A 173 -12.36 -16.62 15.69
CA ALA A 173 -13.37 -15.63 16.08
C ALA A 173 -14.51 -16.23 16.91
N GLN A 174 -14.95 -17.45 16.62
CA GLN A 174 -15.92 -18.21 17.43
C GLN A 174 -15.35 -18.51 18.82
N HIS A 175 -14.09 -18.91 18.91
CA HIS A 175 -13.42 -19.10 20.21
C HIS A 175 -13.39 -17.78 21.01
N LEU A 176 -13.01 -16.67 20.38
CA LEU A 176 -13.02 -15.35 21.03
C LEU A 176 -14.44 -14.99 21.52
N GLN A 177 -15.46 -15.16 20.67
CA GLN A 177 -16.84 -14.84 21.02
C GLN A 177 -17.39 -15.70 22.15
N GLN A 178 -17.07 -17.00 22.17
CA GLN A 178 -17.70 -17.95 23.10
C GLN A 178 -16.91 -18.12 24.41
N GLN A 179 -15.59 -18.05 24.35
CA GLN A 179 -14.73 -18.39 25.48
C GLN A 179 -14.02 -17.18 26.08
N VAL A 180 -13.63 -16.19 25.26
CA VAL A 180 -12.82 -15.06 25.72
C VAL A 180 -13.65 -13.81 25.96
N PHE A 181 -14.53 -13.46 25.02
CA PHE A 181 -15.34 -12.24 25.03
C PHE A 181 -16.83 -12.54 24.78
N PRO A 182 -17.51 -13.33 25.63
CA PRO A 182 -18.91 -13.69 25.40
C PRO A 182 -19.85 -12.48 25.49
N ASP A 183 -19.41 -11.42 26.10
CA ASP A 183 -20.12 -10.15 26.32
C ASP A 183 -19.86 -9.11 25.22
N LEU A 184 -18.92 -9.36 24.28
CA LEU A 184 -18.58 -8.42 23.19
C LEU A 184 -19.06 -8.97 21.84
N ARG A 185 -19.29 -8.07 20.90
CA ARG A 185 -19.73 -8.41 19.55
C ARG A 185 -18.52 -8.60 18.63
N VAL A 186 -18.27 -9.82 18.20
CA VAL A 186 -17.15 -10.18 17.35
C VAL A 186 -17.61 -10.41 15.92
N SER A 187 -17.05 -9.69 14.96
CA SER A 187 -17.27 -9.88 13.53
C SER A 187 -16.04 -10.48 12.85
N VAL A 188 -16.26 -11.12 11.70
CA VAL A 188 -15.21 -11.80 10.93
C VAL A 188 -15.13 -11.23 9.53
N LEU A 189 -13.89 -11.03 9.03
CA LEU A 189 -13.62 -10.61 7.66
C LEU A 189 -12.47 -11.43 7.08
N HIS A 190 -12.67 -12.07 5.93
CA HIS A 190 -11.62 -12.88 5.28
C HIS A 190 -11.63 -12.76 3.76
N GLY A 191 -10.53 -13.15 3.11
CA GLY A 191 -10.29 -12.99 1.67
C GLY A 191 -11.35 -13.61 0.77
N ARG A 192 -11.91 -14.77 1.16
CA ARG A 192 -12.87 -15.55 0.37
C ARG A 192 -14.33 -15.05 0.44
N MET A 193 -14.63 -14.06 1.27
CA MET A 193 -15.97 -13.44 1.28
C MET A 193 -16.23 -12.71 -0.03
N LYS A 194 -17.49 -12.74 -0.50
CA LYS A 194 -17.91 -11.96 -1.67
C LYS A 194 -17.74 -10.45 -1.39
N PRO A 195 -17.44 -9.63 -2.39
CA PRO A 195 -17.23 -8.19 -2.20
C PRO A 195 -18.35 -7.51 -1.40
N ARG A 196 -19.62 -7.79 -1.72
CA ARG A 196 -20.77 -7.24 -1.00
C ARG A 196 -20.84 -7.66 0.48
N GLU A 197 -20.42 -8.88 0.80
CA GLU A 197 -20.36 -9.35 2.18
C GLU A 197 -19.27 -8.62 2.96
N LYS A 198 -18.10 -8.43 2.35
CA LYS A 198 -17.00 -7.64 2.93
C LYS A 198 -17.44 -6.20 3.21
N GLU A 199 -18.07 -5.56 2.24
CA GLU A 199 -18.61 -4.21 2.38
C GLU A 199 -19.63 -4.12 3.53
N LYS A 200 -20.54 -5.10 3.62
CA LYS A 200 -21.54 -5.15 4.70
C LYS A 200 -20.89 -5.27 6.08
N VAL A 201 -19.93 -6.19 6.23
CA VAL A 201 -19.22 -6.39 7.53
C VAL A 201 -18.44 -5.13 7.90
N MET A 202 -17.73 -4.52 6.95
CA MET A 202 -16.98 -3.29 7.20
C MET A 202 -17.87 -2.10 7.52
N ALA A 203 -19.01 -1.96 6.85
CA ALA A 203 -19.99 -0.91 7.14
C ALA A 203 -20.59 -1.08 8.55
N ALA A 204 -20.96 -2.29 8.94
CA ALA A 204 -21.45 -2.61 10.27
C ALA A 204 -20.38 -2.32 11.35
N PHE A 205 -19.13 -2.68 11.11
CA PHE A 205 -18.03 -2.35 12.00
C PHE A 205 -17.81 -0.84 12.10
N ALA A 206 -17.79 -0.11 11.00
CA ALA A 206 -17.66 1.34 10.99
C ALA A 206 -18.82 2.05 11.69
N ALA A 207 -20.04 1.48 11.63
CA ALA A 207 -21.22 1.97 12.36
C ALA A 207 -21.21 1.63 13.85
N GLY A 208 -20.21 0.89 14.36
CA GLY A 208 -20.12 0.48 15.76
C GLY A 208 -21.07 -0.67 16.13
N GLU A 209 -21.58 -1.42 15.15
CA GLU A 209 -22.45 -2.59 15.39
C GLU A 209 -21.66 -3.80 15.89
N SER A 210 -20.32 -3.79 15.77
CA SER A 210 -19.42 -4.77 16.37
C SER A 210 -18.24 -4.10 17.06
N ASP A 211 -17.76 -4.73 18.13
CA ASP A 211 -16.70 -4.20 19.00
C ASP A 211 -15.32 -4.67 18.55
N ILE A 212 -15.25 -5.90 18.04
CA ILE A 212 -14.01 -6.54 17.59
C ILE A 212 -14.21 -7.03 16.16
N LEU A 213 -13.27 -6.69 15.28
CA LEU A 213 -13.20 -7.26 13.94
C LEU A 213 -11.98 -8.17 13.83
N VAL A 214 -12.22 -9.47 13.71
CA VAL A 214 -11.19 -10.48 13.45
C VAL A 214 -11.04 -10.65 11.94
N SER A 215 -9.83 -10.50 11.43
CA SER A 215 -9.62 -10.59 9.99
C SER A 215 -8.31 -11.29 9.62
N THR A 216 -8.23 -11.75 8.38
CA THR A 216 -6.96 -12.02 7.71
C THR A 216 -6.38 -10.69 7.16
N THR A 217 -5.30 -10.73 6.38
CA THR A 217 -4.64 -9.55 5.78
C THR A 217 -5.54 -8.62 4.96
N VAL A 218 -6.80 -8.99 4.74
CA VAL A 218 -7.80 -8.25 3.92
C VAL A 218 -8.24 -6.90 4.52
N VAL A 219 -7.85 -6.55 5.75
CA VAL A 219 -8.06 -5.20 6.34
C VAL A 219 -7.36 -4.09 5.53
N GLU A 220 -6.62 -4.43 4.51
CA GLU A 220 -6.10 -3.50 3.50
C GLU A 220 -7.20 -2.76 2.72
N VAL A 221 -8.47 -3.20 2.82
CA VAL A 221 -9.63 -2.54 2.17
C VAL A 221 -9.91 -1.21 2.86
N GLY A 222 -9.87 -0.14 2.09
CA GLY A 222 -9.83 1.27 2.45
C GLY A 222 -11.00 1.90 3.22
N VAL A 223 -11.64 1.18 4.14
CA VAL A 223 -12.64 1.77 5.03
C VAL A 223 -11.95 2.40 6.23
N ASP A 224 -12.22 3.69 6.44
CA ASP A 224 -11.74 4.42 7.59
C ASP A 224 -12.65 4.15 8.81
N VAL A 225 -12.06 3.71 9.92
CA VAL A 225 -12.76 3.49 11.19
C VAL A 225 -12.05 4.30 12.29
N PRO A 226 -12.36 5.61 12.42
CA PRO A 226 -11.66 6.50 13.35
C PRO A 226 -11.78 6.05 14.82
N ASN A 227 -12.83 5.29 15.15
CA ASN A 227 -13.09 4.78 16.51
C ASN A 227 -12.27 3.52 16.84
N ALA A 228 -11.60 2.89 15.87
CA ALA A 228 -10.72 1.76 16.13
C ALA A 228 -9.37 2.26 16.67
N THR A 229 -9.12 1.99 17.95
CA THR A 229 -7.93 2.47 18.68
C THR A 229 -6.90 1.38 18.96
N LEU A 230 -7.26 0.12 18.80
CA LEU A 230 -6.36 -1.00 19.06
C LEU A 230 -6.25 -1.92 17.83
N MET A 231 -5.02 -2.14 17.39
CA MET A 231 -4.64 -3.16 16.42
C MET A 231 -3.90 -4.28 17.15
N VAL A 232 -4.38 -5.50 17.04
CA VAL A 232 -3.69 -6.70 17.53
C VAL A 232 -3.29 -7.53 16.31
N VAL A 233 -2.02 -7.87 16.21
CA VAL A 233 -1.49 -8.73 15.13
C VAL A 233 -1.04 -10.04 15.74
N GLU A 234 -1.74 -11.11 15.41
CA GLU A 234 -1.43 -12.49 15.83
C GLU A 234 -0.27 -13.05 15.00
N ASN A 235 0.65 -13.78 15.64
CA ASN A 235 1.81 -14.38 14.99
C ASN A 235 2.54 -13.36 14.09
N ALA A 236 2.90 -12.23 14.68
CA ALA A 236 3.44 -11.08 13.96
C ALA A 236 4.74 -11.39 13.20
N GLU A 237 5.43 -12.48 13.54
CA GLU A 237 6.59 -13.00 12.81
C GLU A 237 6.30 -13.40 11.37
N ARG A 238 5.05 -13.68 11.04
CA ARG A 238 4.63 -14.07 9.68
C ARG A 238 4.40 -12.89 8.76
N PHE A 239 4.47 -11.66 9.27
CA PHE A 239 4.25 -10.44 8.49
C PHE A 239 5.57 -9.74 8.17
N GLY A 240 5.66 -9.18 6.97
CA GLY A 240 6.75 -8.27 6.60
C GLY A 240 6.60 -6.90 7.28
N LEU A 241 7.70 -6.14 7.37
CA LEU A 241 7.71 -4.79 7.97
C LEU A 241 6.72 -3.85 7.30
N SER A 242 6.67 -3.84 5.97
CA SER A 242 5.73 -3.02 5.20
C SER A 242 4.28 -3.36 5.51
N GLN A 243 3.94 -4.66 5.67
CA GLN A 243 2.60 -5.10 6.05
C GLN A 243 2.24 -4.66 7.47
N LEU A 244 3.15 -4.86 8.43
CA LEU A 244 2.95 -4.42 9.82
C LEU A 244 2.76 -2.91 9.90
N HIS A 245 3.50 -2.14 9.10
CA HIS A 245 3.33 -0.69 9.02
C HIS A 245 1.96 -0.30 8.48
N GLN A 246 1.49 -0.95 7.41
CA GLN A 246 0.15 -0.73 6.84
C GLN A 246 -0.96 -1.08 7.84
N LEU A 247 -0.84 -2.22 8.54
CA LEU A 247 -1.79 -2.64 9.58
C LEU A 247 -1.83 -1.63 10.73
N ARG A 248 -0.66 -1.21 11.24
CA ARG A 248 -0.57 -0.17 12.26
C ARG A 248 -1.26 1.13 11.81
N GLY A 249 -1.12 1.50 10.55
CA GLY A 249 -1.74 2.67 9.95
C GLY A 249 -3.27 2.63 9.87
N ARG A 250 -3.91 1.48 10.17
CA ARG A 250 -5.38 1.36 10.23
C ARG A 250 -5.98 1.91 11.52
N VAL A 251 -5.18 2.06 12.56
CA VAL A 251 -5.58 2.74 13.81
C VAL A 251 -4.88 4.11 13.92
N GLY A 252 -5.26 4.92 14.90
CA GLY A 252 -4.71 6.27 15.07
C GLY A 252 -5.26 7.29 14.07
N ARG A 253 -6.43 7.04 13.50
CA ARG A 253 -7.12 7.96 12.57
C ARG A 253 -8.09 8.91 13.26
N GLY A 254 -8.41 8.63 14.52
CA GLY A 254 -9.21 9.49 15.39
C GLY A 254 -8.35 10.34 16.32
N LYS A 255 -9.02 11.05 17.25
CA LYS A 255 -8.37 11.87 18.28
C LYS A 255 -7.91 11.06 19.50
N ALA A 256 -8.41 9.83 19.65
CA ALA A 256 -8.09 8.96 20.78
C ALA A 256 -6.70 8.34 20.61
N LYS A 257 -6.01 8.14 21.74
CA LYS A 257 -4.75 7.43 21.77
C LYS A 257 -4.93 6.02 21.24
N SER A 258 -4.00 5.55 20.43
CA SER A 258 -4.11 4.26 19.74
C SER A 258 -2.88 3.41 19.94
N TRP A 259 -3.08 2.08 19.87
CA TRP A 259 -2.05 1.08 20.14
C TRP A 259 -2.00 0.02 19.04
N CYS A 260 -0.80 -0.52 18.84
CA CYS A 260 -0.56 -1.68 17.99
C CYS A 260 0.19 -2.73 18.82
N VAL A 261 -0.42 -3.89 19.02
CA VAL A 261 0.15 -5.00 19.79
C VAL A 261 0.54 -6.11 18.82
N LEU A 262 1.83 -6.41 18.75
CA LEU A 262 2.41 -7.46 17.93
C LEU A 262 2.67 -8.69 18.81
N LEU A 263 1.90 -9.76 18.59
CA LEU A 263 2.06 -11.01 19.32
C LEU A 263 3.02 -11.95 18.58
N SER A 264 4.06 -12.39 19.25
CA SER A 264 5.01 -13.35 18.70
C SER A 264 5.79 -14.04 19.82
N ASP A 265 5.87 -15.37 19.77
CA ASP A 265 6.75 -16.18 20.63
C ASP A 265 8.05 -16.60 19.91
N SER A 266 8.28 -16.09 18.72
CA SER A 266 9.47 -16.43 17.93
C SER A 266 10.76 -16.05 18.66
N GLN A 267 11.67 -17.00 18.76
CA GLN A 267 13.01 -16.81 19.31
C GLN A 267 14.04 -16.43 18.23
N ASN A 268 13.63 -16.40 16.96
CA ASN A 268 14.49 -16.04 15.85
C ASN A 268 14.97 -14.58 15.99
N GLU A 269 16.27 -14.38 15.89
CA GLU A 269 16.92 -13.07 16.07
C GLU A 269 16.47 -12.07 15.00
N GLU A 270 16.34 -12.51 13.75
CA GLU A 270 15.84 -11.68 12.65
C GLU A 270 14.41 -11.19 12.90
N THR A 271 13.53 -12.07 13.37
CA THR A 271 12.17 -11.71 13.78
C THR A 271 12.18 -10.67 14.90
N ARG A 272 12.98 -10.89 15.94
CA ARG A 272 13.11 -9.93 17.04
C ARG A 272 13.59 -8.56 16.56
N ARG A 273 14.59 -8.54 15.68
CA ARG A 273 15.11 -7.32 15.08
C ARG A 273 14.01 -6.60 14.29
N ARG A 274 13.26 -7.32 13.47
CA ARG A 274 12.14 -6.80 12.68
C ARG A 274 11.03 -6.21 13.55
N LEU A 275 10.58 -6.93 14.57
CA LEU A 275 9.57 -6.45 15.50
C LEU A 275 10.07 -5.26 16.33
N LYS A 276 11.35 -5.21 16.67
CA LYS A 276 11.98 -4.09 17.35
C LYS A 276 11.92 -2.81 16.50
N VAL A 277 12.20 -2.88 15.22
CA VAL A 277 12.05 -1.73 14.31
C VAL A 277 10.64 -1.14 14.41
N MET A 278 9.61 -1.99 14.43
CA MET A 278 8.22 -1.53 14.56
C MET A 278 7.91 -0.86 15.90
N THR A 279 8.59 -1.27 16.99
CA THR A 279 8.40 -0.65 18.31
C THR A 279 9.17 0.66 18.48
N ASP A 280 10.34 0.78 17.84
CA ASP A 280 11.25 1.89 18.02
C ASP A 280 10.85 3.13 17.20
N THR A 281 10.14 2.96 16.07
CA THR A 281 9.77 4.07 15.20
C THR A 281 8.37 3.97 14.62
N ASN A 282 7.73 5.15 14.45
CA ASN A 282 6.51 5.32 13.66
C ASN A 282 6.81 5.83 12.24
N ASP A 283 8.05 6.21 11.96
CA ASP A 283 8.49 6.73 10.68
C ASP A 283 8.53 5.60 9.62
N GLY A 284 7.66 5.71 8.62
CA GLY A 284 7.53 4.70 7.56
C GLY A 284 8.79 4.60 6.69
N PHE A 285 9.51 5.71 6.47
CA PHE A 285 10.74 5.70 5.68
C PHE A 285 11.85 4.92 6.38
N LYS A 286 12.03 5.14 7.69
CA LYS A 286 12.96 4.35 8.50
C LYS A 286 12.61 2.86 8.51
N ILE A 287 11.32 2.53 8.61
CA ILE A 287 10.86 1.13 8.54
C ILE A 287 11.21 0.53 7.19
N SER A 288 11.01 1.26 6.10
CA SER A 288 11.31 0.78 4.75
C SER A 288 12.83 0.62 4.51
N GLU A 289 13.65 1.53 5.04
CA GLU A 289 15.12 1.40 5.00
C GLU A 289 15.59 0.14 5.76
N GLU A 290 15.02 -0.12 6.92
CA GLU A 290 15.34 -1.33 7.68
C GLU A 290 14.81 -2.61 7.00
N ASP A 291 13.63 -2.56 6.36
CA ASP A 291 13.10 -3.68 5.56
C ASP A 291 14.05 -4.01 4.38
N LEU A 292 14.56 -2.99 3.71
CA LEU A 292 15.54 -3.14 2.63
C LEU A 292 16.86 -3.77 3.12
N LYS A 293 17.38 -3.30 4.27
CA LYS A 293 18.61 -3.86 4.88
C LYS A 293 18.44 -5.32 5.30
N LEU A 294 17.25 -5.69 5.79
CA LEU A 294 16.98 -7.06 6.26
C LEU A 294 16.78 -8.06 5.12
N ARG A 295 16.12 -7.64 4.05
CA ARG A 295 15.81 -8.50 2.88
C ARG A 295 16.91 -8.51 1.83
N GLY A 296 17.68 -7.45 1.76
CA GLY A 296 18.58 -7.18 0.66
C GLY A 296 17.86 -6.66 -0.60
N PRO A 297 18.61 -6.03 -1.53
CA PRO A 297 18.03 -5.42 -2.74
C PRO A 297 17.42 -6.45 -3.70
N GLY A 298 17.93 -7.68 -3.76
CA GLY A 298 17.47 -8.72 -4.68
C GLY A 298 16.02 -9.15 -4.44
N ASP A 299 15.62 -9.34 -3.19
CA ASP A 299 14.26 -9.74 -2.82
C ASP A 299 13.24 -8.59 -2.92
N PHE A 300 13.70 -7.35 -2.78
CA PHE A 300 12.84 -6.17 -2.88
C PHE A 300 12.34 -5.95 -4.32
N PHE A 301 13.17 -6.23 -5.30
CA PHE A 301 12.82 -6.09 -6.72
C PHE A 301 12.06 -7.29 -7.28
N GLY A 302 12.01 -8.41 -6.56
CA GLY A 302 11.37 -9.66 -6.99
C GLY A 302 12.04 -10.28 -8.23
N SER A 303 11.94 -11.58 -8.40
CA SER A 303 12.50 -12.35 -9.53
C SER A 303 11.90 -12.00 -10.91
N ARG A 304 11.03 -10.98 -11.01
CA ARG A 304 10.29 -10.61 -12.23
C ARG A 304 10.59 -9.23 -12.80
N GLN A 305 11.46 -8.43 -12.18
CA GLN A 305 11.88 -7.16 -12.78
C GLN A 305 13.19 -7.34 -13.55
N HIS A 306 13.10 -7.97 -14.72
CA HIS A 306 14.11 -7.84 -15.77
C HIS A 306 14.13 -6.37 -16.19
N GLY A 307 15.13 -5.62 -15.79
CA GLY A 307 15.26 -4.23 -16.21
C GLY A 307 16.11 -3.31 -15.34
N LEU A 308 16.55 -3.75 -14.16
CA LEU A 308 17.54 -3.00 -13.42
C LEU A 308 18.93 -3.29 -14.01
N PRO A 309 19.72 -2.27 -14.33
CA PRO A 309 21.11 -2.49 -14.70
C PRO A 309 21.83 -3.13 -13.51
N GLU A 310 22.56 -4.23 -13.73
CA GLU A 310 23.52 -4.72 -12.75
C GLU A 310 24.52 -3.60 -12.45
N LEU A 311 24.42 -3.04 -11.25
CA LEU A 311 25.39 -2.07 -10.80
C LEU A 311 26.68 -2.82 -10.44
N LYS A 312 27.70 -2.63 -11.26
CA LYS A 312 28.99 -3.35 -11.11
C LYS A 312 29.81 -2.92 -9.89
N ALA A 313 29.55 -1.73 -9.36
CA ALA A 313 30.42 -1.08 -8.36
C ALA A 313 29.66 -0.53 -7.14
N ALA A 314 28.33 -0.63 -7.10
CA ALA A 314 27.52 -0.08 -6.02
C ALA A 314 26.50 -1.12 -5.53
N ASP A 315 26.30 -1.18 -4.21
CA ASP A 315 25.25 -1.95 -3.57
C ASP A 315 24.11 -1.00 -3.15
N LEU A 316 22.95 -1.18 -3.77
CA LEU A 316 21.77 -0.36 -3.51
C LEU A 316 21.26 -0.44 -2.07
N SER A 317 21.71 -1.41 -1.28
CA SER A 317 21.33 -1.52 0.14
C SER A 317 22.15 -0.60 1.05
N CYS A 318 23.36 -0.20 0.66
CA CYS A 318 24.28 0.57 1.50
C CYS A 318 24.81 1.85 0.83
N ASP A 319 24.82 1.95 -0.49
CA ASP A 319 25.45 3.05 -1.23
C ASP A 319 24.48 4.17 -1.62
N MET A 320 23.46 4.43 -0.79
CA MET A 320 22.40 5.39 -1.05
C MET A 320 22.91 6.83 -1.27
N ARG A 321 23.94 7.21 -0.50
CA ARG A 321 24.58 8.53 -0.63
C ARG A 321 25.29 8.66 -1.96
N THR A 322 26.02 7.64 -2.38
CA THR A 322 26.72 7.59 -3.66
C THR A 322 25.76 7.70 -4.85
N LEU A 323 24.58 7.08 -4.73
CA LEU A 323 23.54 7.17 -5.76
C LEU A 323 22.99 8.59 -5.89
N ASP A 324 22.72 9.28 -4.77
CA ASP A 324 22.24 10.66 -4.80
C ASP A 324 23.30 11.63 -5.34
N GLU A 325 24.56 11.46 -4.95
CA GLU A 325 25.69 12.22 -5.49
C GLU A 325 25.85 12.00 -7.00
N ALA A 326 25.70 10.75 -7.48
CA ALA A 326 25.77 10.41 -8.91
C ALA A 326 24.61 11.03 -9.69
N ARG A 327 23.39 11.05 -9.12
CA ARG A 327 22.22 11.69 -9.73
C ARG A 327 22.44 13.19 -9.87
N GLN A 328 22.85 13.87 -8.80
CA GLN A 328 23.11 15.33 -8.82
C GLN A 328 24.21 15.68 -9.85
N ALA A 329 25.25 14.87 -9.94
CA ALA A 329 26.29 15.05 -10.95
C ALA A 329 25.77 14.87 -12.38
N ALA A 330 24.91 13.86 -12.61
CA ALA A 330 24.28 13.64 -13.92
C ALA A 330 23.34 14.78 -14.31
N GLU A 331 22.51 15.28 -13.37
CA GLU A 331 21.61 16.43 -13.60
C GLU A 331 22.40 17.69 -13.94
N ALA A 332 23.45 17.98 -13.18
CA ALA A 332 24.32 19.15 -13.45
C ALA A 332 25.00 19.05 -14.81
N LEU A 333 25.47 17.86 -15.19
CA LEU A 333 26.11 17.61 -16.47
C LEU A 333 25.13 17.77 -17.65
N LEU A 334 23.93 17.19 -17.52
CA LEU A 334 22.89 17.30 -18.54
C LEU A 334 22.30 18.70 -18.64
N ALA A 335 22.28 19.48 -17.56
CA ALA A 335 21.91 20.89 -17.61
C ALA A 335 22.93 21.73 -18.39
N ALA A 336 24.23 21.39 -18.29
CA ALA A 336 25.29 22.07 -19.02
C ALA A 336 25.45 21.60 -20.48
N ASP A 337 25.29 20.30 -20.73
CA ASP A 337 25.42 19.66 -22.06
C ASP A 337 24.33 18.61 -22.27
N PRO A 338 23.10 19.00 -22.63
CA PRO A 338 21.93 18.09 -22.72
C PRO A 338 22.12 16.94 -23.71
N SER A 339 22.97 17.13 -24.74
CA SER A 339 23.21 16.14 -25.79
C SER A 339 24.55 15.41 -25.67
N LEU A 340 25.30 15.67 -24.59
CA LEU A 340 26.63 15.12 -24.35
C LEU A 340 27.57 15.32 -25.59
N THR A 341 27.57 16.51 -26.18
CA THR A 341 28.29 16.82 -27.40
C THR A 341 29.70 17.33 -27.15
N ALA A 342 30.00 17.79 -25.95
CA ALA A 342 31.35 18.22 -25.58
C ALA A 342 32.36 17.07 -25.76
N PRO A 343 33.58 17.34 -26.24
CA PRO A 343 34.60 16.32 -26.52
C PRO A 343 34.89 15.43 -25.29
N GLU A 344 34.93 15.99 -24.09
CA GLU A 344 35.16 15.29 -22.83
C GLU A 344 34.01 14.33 -22.47
N HIS A 345 32.79 14.57 -22.95
CA HIS A 345 31.62 13.72 -22.69
C HIS A 345 31.46 12.58 -23.71
N GLY A 346 32.33 12.51 -24.74
CA GLY A 346 32.26 11.51 -25.79
C GLY A 346 32.25 10.05 -25.32
N PRO A 347 33.06 9.64 -24.33
CA PRO A 347 33.02 8.30 -23.75
C PRO A 347 31.68 7.99 -23.04
N LEU A 348 31.15 8.97 -22.28
CA LEU A 348 29.88 8.84 -21.59
C LEU A 348 28.70 8.70 -22.57
N ARG A 349 28.67 9.54 -23.62
CA ARG A 349 27.64 9.46 -24.69
C ARG A 349 27.59 8.10 -25.34
N ARG A 350 28.75 7.51 -25.69
CA ARG A 350 28.83 6.16 -26.28
C ARG A 350 28.26 5.11 -25.31
N ARG A 351 28.58 5.24 -24.03
CA ARG A 351 28.08 4.29 -23.01
C ARG A 351 26.56 4.38 -22.80
N VAL A 352 26.02 5.59 -22.78
CA VAL A 352 24.57 5.84 -22.67
C VAL A 352 23.87 5.30 -23.92
N ALA A 353 24.36 5.55 -25.12
CA ALA A 353 23.79 5.02 -26.35
C ALA A 353 23.74 3.48 -26.35
N ALA A 354 24.82 2.82 -25.96
CA ALA A 354 24.86 1.35 -25.85
C ALA A 354 23.86 0.79 -24.82
N LEU A 355 23.62 1.48 -23.70
CA LEU A 355 22.63 1.08 -22.71
C LEU A 355 21.18 1.24 -23.21
N LEU A 356 20.90 2.28 -23.98
CA LEU A 356 19.59 2.52 -24.60
C LEU A 356 19.27 1.49 -25.68
N GLU A 357 20.25 1.15 -26.54
CA GLU A 357 20.10 0.11 -27.56
C GLU A 357 19.83 -1.28 -26.96
N MET A 358 20.45 -1.61 -25.81
CA MET A 358 20.16 -2.85 -25.07
C MET A 358 18.73 -2.89 -24.53
N LYS A 359 18.14 -1.74 -24.18
CA LYS A 359 16.77 -1.64 -23.66
C LYS A 359 15.72 -1.85 -24.76
N ASP A 360 15.98 -1.34 -25.96
CA ASP A 360 15.07 -1.51 -27.11
C ASP A 360 15.09 -2.94 -27.68
N GLY A 361 16.20 -3.66 -27.53
CA GLY A 361 16.33 -5.07 -27.95
C GLY A 361 15.62 -6.09 -27.04
N THR A 362 15.17 -5.70 -25.85
CA THR A 362 14.44 -6.58 -24.90
C THR A 362 12.93 -6.39 -24.92
N LEU A 363 12.39 -5.56 -25.82
CA LEU A 363 10.95 -5.27 -25.99
C LEU A 363 10.33 -5.97 -27.22
N ASN A 364 11.02 -6.98 -27.83
CA ASN A 364 10.46 -7.86 -28.88
C ASN A 364 10.08 -9.23 -28.33
#